data_bf561daab14bf4cbe36cd91c1dddcfbc
#
_entry.id   bf561daab14bf4cbe36cd91c1dddcfbc
#
_cell.length_a   1.000
_cell.length_b   1.000
_cell.length_c   1.000
_cell.angle_alpha   90.00
_cell.angle_beta   90.00
_cell.angle_gamma   90.00
#
_symmetry.space_group_name_H-M   'P 1'
#
loop_
_entity.id
_entity.type
_entity.pdbx_description
1 polymer ?
#
loop_
_entity_poly.entity_id
_entity_poly.type
_entity_poly.pdbx_seq_one_letter_code
_entity_poly.pdbx_strand_id
1 'polypeptide(L)'
;KQMRFSFKLPQFASPKSLHENGVLGMNERNHAYIMRYNNRKDYPDVDDKLRTKKLAVEHGVSTAEYVGAIDCQFQVKSFFDIVKDVSDFVIKPGHGSGGRGILVITRHDGKTFYKPNGTSCDYNFIYEHISNILSGLYSLGGNPDYALFERCIDFSDVYSRFSYQGVPDVRLIVFKGYPIMSMIRL
;
A
#
# COMPACT_ATOMS: atom_id res chain seq x y z
N LYS A 1 -17.05 -41.60 -27.44
CA LYS A 1 -17.68 -40.66 -26.50
C LYS A 1 -17.03 -39.27 -26.71
N GLN A 2 -17.67 -38.38 -27.46
CA GLN A 2 -17.25 -37.01 -27.64
C GLN A 2 -17.60 -36.21 -26.33
N MET A 3 -16.59 -35.69 -25.62
CA MET A 3 -16.80 -34.73 -24.55
C MET A 3 -17.20 -33.39 -25.16
N ARG A 4 -18.49 -33.03 -25.04
CA ARG A 4 -18.96 -31.65 -25.32
C ARG A 4 -18.52 -30.77 -24.17
N PHE A 5 -17.49 -29.97 -24.38
CA PHE A 5 -17.19 -28.84 -23.50
C PHE A 5 -18.27 -27.75 -23.73
N SER A 6 -19.18 -27.62 -22.77
CA SER A 6 -20.14 -26.48 -22.74
C SER A 6 -19.43 -25.30 -22.12
N PHE A 7 -18.93 -24.36 -22.90
CA PHE A 7 -18.50 -23.05 -22.44
C PHE A 7 -19.75 -22.27 -22.05
N LYS A 8 -20.04 -22.18 -20.74
CA LYS A 8 -21.01 -21.19 -20.26
C LYS A 8 -20.29 -19.83 -20.29
N LEU A 9 -20.76 -18.93 -21.16
CA LEU A 9 -20.33 -17.53 -21.13
C LEU A 9 -20.62 -16.95 -19.73
N PRO A 10 -19.71 -16.14 -19.17
CA PRO A 10 -19.98 -15.49 -17.90
C PRO A 10 -21.26 -14.65 -18.03
N GLN A 11 -22.18 -14.82 -17.08
CA GLN A 11 -23.39 -13.99 -17.02
C GLN A 11 -22.99 -12.61 -16.48
N PHE A 12 -23.06 -11.61 -17.34
CA PHE A 12 -22.83 -10.23 -16.94
C PHE A 12 -24.13 -9.65 -16.39
N ALA A 13 -24.10 -9.10 -15.16
CA ALA A 13 -25.21 -8.34 -14.63
C ALA A 13 -25.31 -6.98 -15.35
N SER A 14 -26.53 -6.55 -15.67
CA SER A 14 -26.71 -5.23 -16.27
C SER A 14 -26.47 -4.12 -15.22
N PRO A 15 -26.02 -2.90 -15.62
CA PRO A 15 -25.90 -1.78 -14.69
C PRO A 15 -27.19 -1.48 -13.93
N LYS A 16 -28.35 -1.63 -14.59
CA LYS A 16 -29.67 -1.44 -13.98
C LYS A 16 -29.92 -2.48 -12.87
N SER A 17 -29.67 -3.77 -13.14
CA SER A 17 -29.82 -4.83 -12.14
C SER A 17 -28.85 -4.65 -10.95
N LEU A 18 -27.63 -4.21 -11.19
CA LEU A 18 -26.69 -3.90 -10.12
C LEU A 18 -27.20 -2.76 -9.24
N HIS A 19 -27.70 -1.68 -9.84
CA HIS A 19 -28.26 -0.54 -9.11
C HIS A 19 -29.51 -0.92 -8.30
N GLU A 20 -30.44 -1.70 -8.87
CA GLU A 20 -31.62 -2.22 -8.18
C GLU A 20 -31.27 -3.11 -6.98
N ASN A 21 -30.11 -3.77 -7.00
CA ASN A 21 -29.57 -4.56 -5.90
C ASN A 21 -28.64 -3.75 -4.95
N GLY A 22 -28.66 -2.42 -5.03
CA GLY A 22 -27.91 -1.54 -4.14
C GLY A 22 -26.42 -1.44 -4.41
N VAL A 23 -25.93 -1.93 -5.56
CA VAL A 23 -24.53 -1.77 -5.97
C VAL A 23 -24.31 -0.37 -6.53
N LEU A 24 -23.50 0.42 -5.83
CA LEU A 24 -23.14 1.77 -6.26
C LEU A 24 -22.09 1.74 -7.38
N GLY A 25 -22.32 2.51 -8.44
CA GLY A 25 -21.29 2.82 -9.42
C GLY A 25 -20.20 3.69 -8.82
N MET A 26 -18.99 3.66 -9.41
CA MET A 26 -17.85 4.42 -8.92
C MET A 26 -18.14 5.93 -8.82
N ASN A 27 -18.76 6.50 -9.83
CA ASN A 27 -19.11 7.93 -9.87
C ASN A 27 -20.13 8.30 -8.79
N GLU A 28 -21.16 7.47 -8.61
CA GLU A 28 -22.17 7.68 -7.58
C GLU A 28 -21.56 7.57 -6.17
N ARG A 29 -20.73 6.54 -5.92
CA ARG A 29 -20.00 6.41 -4.67
C ARG A 29 -19.14 7.64 -4.38
N ASN A 30 -18.41 8.11 -5.38
CA ASN A 30 -17.52 9.26 -5.21
C ASN A 30 -18.29 10.54 -4.95
N HIS A 31 -19.36 10.81 -5.72
CA HIS A 31 -20.13 12.05 -5.60
C HIS A 31 -21.08 12.07 -4.39
N ALA A 32 -21.90 11.03 -4.24
CA ALA A 32 -22.94 11.00 -3.21
C ALA A 32 -22.42 10.70 -1.81
N TYR A 33 -21.26 10.03 -1.69
CA TYR A 33 -20.72 9.61 -0.40
C TYR A 33 -19.36 10.24 -0.11
N ILE A 34 -18.34 10.00 -0.93
CA ILE A 34 -16.99 10.44 -0.61
C ILE A 34 -16.90 11.97 -0.58
N MET A 35 -17.26 12.64 -1.66
CA MET A 35 -17.16 14.10 -1.75
C MET A 35 -18.13 14.82 -0.81
N ARG A 36 -19.27 14.22 -0.53
CA ARG A 36 -20.30 14.83 0.32
C ARG A 36 -19.92 14.78 1.81
N TYR A 37 -19.27 13.71 2.26
CA TYR A 37 -19.03 13.46 3.69
C TYR A 37 -17.58 13.60 4.11
N ASN A 38 -16.65 13.81 3.18
CA ASN A 38 -15.26 14.07 3.48
C ASN A 38 -14.86 15.43 2.93
N ASN A 39 -14.32 16.28 3.79
CA ASN A 39 -13.88 17.58 3.36
C ASN A 39 -12.56 17.45 2.58
N ARG A 40 -12.46 18.11 1.43
CA ARG A 40 -11.25 18.10 0.60
C ARG A 40 -9.98 18.57 1.31
N LYS A 41 -10.12 19.48 2.28
CA LYS A 41 -8.98 19.96 3.07
C LYS A 41 -8.30 18.85 3.87
N ASP A 42 -9.03 17.76 4.20
CA ASP A 42 -8.55 16.66 5.01
C ASP A 42 -7.92 15.52 4.17
N TYR A 43 -8.02 15.62 2.80
CA TYR A 43 -7.45 14.60 1.90
C TYR A 43 -5.93 14.45 2.03
N PRO A 44 -5.13 15.52 2.17
CA PRO A 44 -3.69 15.39 2.37
C PRO A 44 -3.32 14.58 3.62
N ASP A 45 -4.18 14.57 4.65
CA ASP A 45 -3.93 13.84 5.90
C ASP A 45 -4.00 12.32 5.73
N VAL A 46 -4.69 11.83 4.68
CA VAL A 46 -4.84 10.41 4.38
C VAL A 46 -4.13 9.98 3.10
N ASP A 47 -3.76 10.92 2.24
CA ASP A 47 -3.09 10.65 0.97
C ASP A 47 -1.56 10.60 1.12
N ASP A 48 -1.02 11.39 2.04
CA ASP A 48 0.40 11.44 2.41
C ASP A 48 0.68 10.51 3.60
N LYS A 49 1.42 9.42 3.37
CA LYS A 49 1.71 8.40 4.40
C LYS A 49 2.50 8.96 5.59
N LEU A 50 3.43 9.88 5.35
CA LEU A 50 4.22 10.47 6.43
C LEU A 50 3.36 11.39 7.31
N ARG A 51 2.47 12.15 6.68
CA ARG A 51 1.52 13.02 7.39
C ARG A 51 0.51 12.20 8.19
N THR A 52 -0.08 11.17 7.59
CA THR A 52 -0.95 10.20 8.29
C THR A 52 -0.24 9.57 9.50
N LYS A 53 1.02 9.17 9.33
CA LYS A 53 1.83 8.58 10.40
C LYS A 53 2.05 9.56 11.55
N LYS A 54 2.40 10.81 11.29
CA LYS A 54 2.55 11.86 12.31
C LYS A 54 1.27 12.03 13.11
N LEU A 55 0.13 12.16 12.43
CA LEU A 55 -1.18 12.28 13.07
C LEU A 55 -1.50 11.04 13.93
N ALA A 56 -1.22 9.85 13.43
CA ALA A 56 -1.45 8.61 14.18
C ALA A 56 -0.64 8.59 15.49
N VAL A 57 0.65 8.93 15.43
CA VAL A 57 1.53 9.00 16.62
C VAL A 57 1.04 10.05 17.61
N GLU A 58 0.68 11.25 17.15
CA GLU A 58 0.14 12.34 18.00
C GLU A 58 -1.13 11.91 18.74
N HIS A 59 -1.92 11.00 18.15
CA HIS A 59 -3.17 10.49 18.76
C HIS A 59 -3.01 9.11 19.42
N GLY A 60 -1.77 8.65 19.65
CA GLY A 60 -1.51 7.37 20.33
C GLY A 60 -1.87 6.12 19.51
N VAL A 61 -2.01 6.23 18.19
CA VAL A 61 -2.25 5.10 17.29
C VAL A 61 -0.92 4.50 16.86
N SER A 62 -0.73 3.21 17.13
CA SER A 62 0.48 2.48 16.74
C SER A 62 0.62 2.40 15.22
N THR A 63 1.82 2.66 14.72
CA THR A 63 2.19 2.53 13.31
C THR A 63 3.51 1.77 13.19
N ALA A 64 3.87 1.29 11.98
CA ALA A 64 5.21 0.79 11.73
C ALA A 64 6.25 1.85 12.11
N GLU A 65 7.36 1.44 12.68
CA GLU A 65 8.44 2.35 13.08
C GLU A 65 9.00 3.08 11.85
N TYR A 66 9.08 4.39 11.96
CA TYR A 66 9.68 5.25 10.93
C TYR A 66 11.21 5.17 11.01
N VAL A 67 11.86 4.85 9.90
CA VAL A 67 13.33 4.78 9.78
C VAL A 67 13.88 6.03 9.10
N GLY A 68 13.24 6.50 8.03
CA GLY A 68 13.67 7.68 7.30
C GLY A 68 12.87 7.93 6.03
N ALA A 69 13.22 8.99 5.32
CA ALA A 69 12.65 9.30 4.01
C ALA A 69 13.69 9.94 3.09
N ILE A 70 13.50 9.76 1.78
CA ILE A 70 14.28 10.39 0.72
C ILE A 70 13.30 11.09 -0.22
N ASP A 71 13.47 12.38 -0.41
CA ASP A 71 12.64 13.23 -1.28
C ASP A 71 13.41 13.85 -2.46
N CYS A 72 14.74 13.72 -2.48
CA CYS A 72 15.60 14.31 -3.49
C CYS A 72 16.56 13.29 -4.11
N GLN A 73 16.75 13.36 -5.43
CA GLN A 73 17.59 12.41 -6.17
C GLN A 73 19.05 12.36 -5.67
N PHE A 74 19.62 13.47 -5.22
CA PHE A 74 21.01 13.46 -4.72
C PHE A 74 21.19 12.66 -3.44
N GLN A 75 20.13 12.48 -2.64
CA GLN A 75 20.14 11.69 -1.39
C GLN A 75 20.08 10.19 -1.66
N VAL A 76 19.63 9.76 -2.84
CA VAL A 76 19.43 8.33 -3.14
C VAL A 76 20.71 7.53 -2.96
N LYS A 77 21.86 8.10 -3.33
CA LYS A 77 23.18 7.46 -3.13
C LYS A 77 23.56 7.24 -1.66
N SER A 78 22.88 7.88 -0.74
CA SER A 78 23.11 7.76 0.71
C SER A 78 22.00 6.97 1.41
N PHE A 79 21.15 6.25 0.67
CA PHE A 79 20.03 5.52 1.29
C PHE A 79 20.49 4.53 2.36
N PHE A 80 21.71 3.97 2.19
CA PHE A 80 22.25 3.02 3.14
C PHE A 80 22.48 3.62 4.52
N ASP A 81 22.82 4.91 4.62
CA ASP A 81 22.96 5.60 5.91
C ASP A 81 21.66 5.62 6.72
N ILE A 82 20.50 5.53 6.03
CA ILE A 82 19.18 5.46 6.67
C ILE A 82 18.94 4.07 7.27
N VAL A 83 19.37 3.00 6.59
CA VAL A 83 19.00 1.62 6.93
C VAL A 83 20.12 0.81 7.58
N LYS A 84 21.33 1.34 7.72
CA LYS A 84 22.52 0.60 8.21
C LYS A 84 22.33 0.02 9.62
N ASP A 85 21.56 0.67 10.48
CA ASP A 85 21.35 0.30 11.87
C ASP A 85 20.07 -0.54 12.08
N VAL A 86 19.37 -0.92 11.01
CA VAL A 86 18.17 -1.78 11.06
C VAL A 86 18.42 -3.07 10.29
N SER A 87 17.89 -4.19 10.78
CA SER A 87 18.07 -5.52 10.15
C SER A 87 17.17 -5.73 8.93
N ASP A 88 16.03 -5.07 8.93
CA ASP A 88 14.95 -5.23 7.97
C ASP A 88 14.26 -3.88 7.74
N PHE A 89 13.69 -3.69 6.56
CA PHE A 89 12.98 -2.45 6.25
C PHE A 89 12.04 -2.63 5.04
N VAL A 90 11.11 -1.72 4.94
CA VAL A 90 10.20 -1.59 3.78
C VAL A 90 10.37 -0.21 3.17
N ILE A 91 10.53 -0.15 1.85
CA ILE A 91 10.49 1.10 1.09
C ILE A 91 9.09 1.24 0.48
N LYS A 92 8.47 2.41 0.68
CA LYS A 92 7.11 2.70 0.18
C LYS A 92 7.07 4.07 -0.50
N PRO A 93 6.34 4.23 -1.60
CA PRO A 93 6.01 5.57 -2.12
C PRO A 93 5.13 6.33 -1.12
N GLY A 94 5.42 7.60 -0.87
CA GLY A 94 4.64 8.47 0.02
C GLY A 94 3.18 8.58 -0.39
N HIS A 95 2.92 8.79 -1.68
CA HIS A 95 1.60 8.98 -2.29
C HIS A 95 1.12 7.78 -3.12
N GLY A 96 1.83 6.65 -3.09
CA GLY A 96 1.47 5.43 -3.82
C GLY A 96 0.23 4.73 -3.23
N SER A 97 -0.48 3.98 -4.06
CA SER A 97 -1.68 3.23 -3.68
C SER A 97 -1.66 1.78 -4.20
N GLY A 98 -2.46 0.91 -3.59
CA GLY A 98 -2.65 -0.48 -4.04
C GLY A 98 -1.40 -1.36 -3.95
N GLY A 99 -0.47 -1.06 -3.05
CA GLY A 99 0.75 -1.84 -2.85
C GLY A 99 1.83 -1.65 -3.94
N ARG A 100 1.57 -0.82 -4.95
CA ARG A 100 2.55 -0.57 -6.02
C ARG A 100 3.76 0.18 -5.49
N GLY A 101 4.94 -0.23 -5.91
CA GLY A 101 6.20 0.39 -5.49
C GLY A 101 6.64 0.04 -4.07
N ILE A 102 6.00 -0.90 -3.40
CA ILE A 102 6.47 -1.40 -2.10
C ILE A 102 7.59 -2.42 -2.34
N LEU A 103 8.73 -2.22 -1.67
CA LEU A 103 9.85 -3.15 -1.63
C LEU A 103 10.11 -3.54 -0.19
N VAL A 104 10.01 -4.84 0.10
CA VAL A 104 10.27 -5.42 1.43
C VAL A 104 11.64 -6.06 1.43
N ILE A 105 12.46 -5.69 2.40
CA ILE A 105 13.78 -6.28 2.68
C ILE A 105 13.73 -6.89 4.07
N THR A 106 13.88 -8.21 4.15
CA THR A 106 13.79 -8.97 5.41
C THR A 106 15.12 -9.08 6.14
N ARG A 107 16.22 -8.90 5.43
CA ARG A 107 17.59 -8.83 5.99
C ARG A 107 18.56 -8.26 4.97
N HIS A 108 19.67 -7.73 5.42
CA HIS A 108 20.81 -7.32 4.58
C HIS A 108 22.14 -7.41 5.33
N ASP A 109 23.23 -7.46 4.58
CA ASP A 109 24.60 -7.40 5.07
C ASP A 109 25.35 -6.12 4.65
N GLY A 110 24.60 -5.14 4.13
CA GLY A 110 25.12 -3.87 3.61
C GLY A 110 25.50 -3.89 2.14
N LYS A 111 25.62 -5.08 1.53
CA LYS A 111 25.91 -5.26 0.10
C LYS A 111 24.79 -5.97 -0.63
N THR A 112 24.22 -6.97 0.03
CA THR A 112 23.16 -7.82 -0.48
C THR A 112 21.91 -7.63 0.35
N PHE A 113 20.75 -7.44 -0.30
CA PHE A 113 19.46 -7.21 0.32
C PHE A 113 18.52 -8.35 -0.07
N TYR A 114 17.90 -8.99 0.92
CA TYR A 114 17.09 -10.19 0.73
C TYR A 114 15.60 -9.88 0.85
N LYS A 115 14.83 -10.36 -0.14
CA LYS A 115 13.38 -10.21 -0.20
C LYS A 115 12.66 -11.38 0.51
N PRO A 116 11.36 -11.25 0.85
CA PRO A 116 10.61 -12.32 1.53
C PRO A 116 10.60 -13.67 0.78
N ASN A 117 10.64 -13.63 -0.56
CA ASN A 117 10.66 -14.84 -1.40
C ASN A 117 12.05 -15.53 -1.48
N GLY A 118 13.03 -15.07 -0.71
CA GLY A 118 14.40 -15.59 -0.69
C GLY A 118 15.31 -15.07 -1.80
N THR A 119 14.79 -14.31 -2.77
CA THR A 119 15.65 -13.67 -3.78
C THR A 119 16.41 -12.51 -3.17
N SER A 120 17.55 -12.18 -3.75
CA SER A 120 18.37 -11.05 -3.33
C SER A 120 18.44 -9.98 -4.42
N CYS A 121 18.77 -8.78 -4.00
CA CYS A 121 19.11 -7.65 -4.87
C CYS A 121 20.32 -6.90 -4.30
N ASP A 122 20.92 -6.12 -5.15
CA ASP A 122 22.10 -5.31 -4.81
C ASP A 122 21.72 -3.84 -4.53
N TYR A 123 22.75 -3.06 -4.24
CA TYR A 123 22.63 -1.62 -4.03
C TYR A 123 22.00 -0.90 -5.23
N ASN A 124 22.40 -1.25 -6.47
CA ASN A 124 21.91 -0.58 -7.66
C ASN A 124 20.42 -0.79 -7.87
N PHE A 125 19.93 -1.99 -7.61
CA PHE A 125 18.49 -2.28 -7.66
C PHE A 125 17.69 -1.38 -6.72
N ILE A 126 18.16 -1.20 -5.48
CA ILE A 126 17.48 -0.33 -4.50
C ILE A 126 17.58 1.13 -4.92
N TYR A 127 18.76 1.57 -5.40
CA TYR A 127 18.95 2.90 -5.93
C TYR A 127 17.97 3.23 -7.06
N GLU A 128 17.83 2.35 -8.04
CA GLU A 128 16.88 2.50 -9.14
C GLU A 128 15.43 2.49 -8.65
N HIS A 129 15.10 1.62 -7.70
CA HIS A 129 13.76 1.55 -7.12
C HIS A 129 13.37 2.86 -6.43
N ILE A 130 14.26 3.44 -5.62
CA ILE A 130 14.03 4.74 -4.97
C ILE A 130 13.88 5.84 -6.03
N SER A 131 14.75 5.86 -7.04
CA SER A 131 14.69 6.84 -8.13
C SER A 131 13.37 6.76 -8.90
N ASN A 132 12.85 5.55 -9.12
CA ASN A 132 11.54 5.33 -9.72
C ASN A 132 10.39 5.87 -8.84
N ILE A 133 10.50 5.75 -7.51
CA ILE A 133 9.54 6.37 -6.59
C ILE A 133 9.58 7.89 -6.73
N LEU A 134 10.77 8.49 -6.65
CA LEU A 134 10.94 9.95 -6.75
C LEU A 134 10.40 10.53 -8.07
N SER A 135 10.53 9.77 -9.16
CA SER A 135 10.00 10.18 -10.48
C SER A 135 8.47 10.17 -10.56
N GLY A 136 7.77 9.65 -9.53
CA GLY A 136 6.32 9.53 -9.51
C GLY A 136 5.76 8.29 -10.23
N LEU A 137 6.60 7.30 -10.57
CA LEU A 137 6.17 6.08 -11.29
C LEU A 137 5.01 5.36 -10.58
N TYR A 138 4.94 5.43 -9.26
CA TYR A 138 3.95 4.75 -8.43
C TYR A 138 2.88 5.68 -7.85
N SER A 139 3.02 6.99 -8.01
CA SER A 139 2.08 7.97 -7.50
C SER A 139 0.84 8.10 -8.39
N LEU A 140 -0.27 8.53 -7.80
CA LEU A 140 -1.47 8.84 -8.56
C LEU A 140 -1.24 10.14 -9.37
N GLY A 141 -1.42 10.04 -10.70
CA GLY A 141 -1.22 11.17 -11.61
C GLY A 141 0.23 11.43 -12.01
N GLY A 142 1.19 10.56 -11.63
CA GLY A 142 2.60 10.69 -12.03
C GLY A 142 3.32 11.89 -11.41
N ASN A 143 2.80 12.42 -10.30
CA ASN A 143 3.46 13.53 -9.60
C ASN A 143 4.72 13.04 -8.87
N PRO A 144 5.77 13.87 -8.76
CA PRO A 144 6.94 13.56 -7.94
C PRO A 144 6.53 13.10 -6.55
N ASP A 145 7.26 12.13 -6.01
CA ASP A 145 6.95 11.49 -4.74
C ASP A 145 8.22 11.40 -3.88
N TYR A 146 8.13 10.86 -2.70
CA TYR A 146 9.25 10.55 -1.83
C TYR A 146 9.23 9.07 -1.43
N ALA A 147 10.41 8.52 -1.14
CA ALA A 147 10.56 7.16 -0.65
C ALA A 147 10.55 7.17 0.89
N LEU A 148 9.58 6.48 1.49
CA LEU A 148 9.43 6.30 2.93
C LEU A 148 10.04 4.95 3.33
N PHE A 149 10.88 4.97 4.38
CA PHE A 149 11.50 3.78 4.97
C PHE A 149 10.87 3.49 6.32
N GLU A 150 10.44 2.27 6.53
CA GLU A 150 9.84 1.78 7.78
C GLU A 150 10.40 0.42 8.14
N ARG A 151 10.35 0.06 9.43
CA ARG A 151 10.62 -1.31 9.88
C ARG A 151 9.56 -2.26 9.33
N CYS A 152 9.95 -3.50 9.07
CA CYS A 152 8.98 -4.54 8.79
C CYS A 152 8.05 -4.73 10.00
N ILE A 153 6.79 -5.04 9.74
CA ILE A 153 5.83 -5.40 10.78
C ILE A 153 5.86 -6.92 10.93
N ASP A 154 6.14 -7.38 12.14
CA ASP A 154 5.91 -8.77 12.50
C ASP A 154 4.42 -8.99 12.71
N PHE A 155 3.84 -9.86 11.90
CA PHE A 155 2.43 -10.19 12.00
C PHE A 155 2.22 -11.61 12.53
N SER A 156 1.09 -11.79 13.21
CA SER A 156 0.74 -13.07 13.82
C SER A 156 0.59 -14.19 12.79
N ASP A 157 1.10 -15.37 13.12
CA ASP A 157 0.99 -16.58 12.29
C ASP A 157 -0.46 -17.08 12.12
N VAL A 158 -1.43 -16.49 12.84
CA VAL A 158 -2.85 -16.86 12.75
C VAL A 158 -3.37 -16.83 11.31
N TYR A 159 -2.88 -15.90 10.50
CA TYR A 159 -3.30 -15.72 9.10
C TYR A 159 -2.36 -16.35 8.07
N SER A 160 -1.24 -16.93 8.49
CA SER A 160 -0.25 -17.53 7.58
C SER A 160 -0.82 -18.64 6.70
N ARG A 161 -1.88 -19.30 7.16
CA ARG A 161 -2.59 -20.35 6.40
C ARG A 161 -3.45 -19.81 5.26
N PHE A 162 -3.79 -18.52 5.29
CA PHE A 162 -4.71 -17.88 4.37
C PHE A 162 -4.05 -16.83 3.48
N SER A 163 -2.87 -16.34 3.87
CA SER A 163 -2.14 -15.31 3.12
C SER A 163 -0.80 -15.84 2.66
N TYR A 164 -0.56 -15.75 1.34
CA TYR A 164 0.73 -16.11 0.75
C TYR A 164 1.59 -14.87 0.56
N GLN A 165 2.69 -14.77 1.32
CA GLN A 165 3.69 -13.68 1.25
C GLN A 165 3.13 -12.25 1.43
N GLY A 166 1.90 -12.09 1.87
CA GLY A 166 1.26 -10.80 2.13
C GLY A 166 0.99 -10.60 3.63
N VAL A 167 0.96 -9.35 4.06
CA VAL A 167 0.48 -8.99 5.40
C VAL A 167 -1.04 -8.84 5.32
N PRO A 168 -1.82 -9.73 5.98
CA PRO A 168 -3.27 -9.57 6.04
C PRO A 168 -3.63 -8.27 6.74
N ASP A 169 -4.63 -7.58 6.24
CA ASP A 169 -5.13 -6.38 6.90
C ASP A 169 -6.65 -6.46 7.14
N VAL A 170 -7.10 -5.76 8.16
CA VAL A 170 -8.53 -5.57 8.44
C VAL A 170 -8.95 -4.22 7.88
N ARG A 171 -9.80 -4.25 6.85
CA ARG A 171 -10.43 -3.04 6.33
C ARG A 171 -11.75 -2.80 7.05
N LEU A 172 -11.82 -1.69 7.76
CA LEU A 172 -13.06 -1.23 8.41
C LEU A 172 -13.68 -0.10 7.57
N ILE A 173 -14.95 -0.26 7.21
CA ILE A 173 -15.73 0.80 6.57
C ILE A 173 -16.46 1.59 7.68
N VAL A 174 -16.13 2.86 7.78
CA VAL A 174 -16.72 3.79 8.75
C VAL A 174 -17.54 4.84 8.02
N PHE A 175 -18.76 5.10 8.47
CA PHE A 175 -19.62 6.14 7.93
C PHE A 175 -20.11 7.05 9.07
N LYS A 176 -19.78 8.33 8.99
CA LYS A 176 -20.11 9.34 10.01
C LYS A 176 -19.73 8.93 11.44
N GLY A 177 -18.54 8.33 11.60
CA GLY A 177 -18.03 7.87 12.89
C GLY A 177 -18.52 6.48 13.33
N TYR A 178 -19.44 5.85 12.60
CA TYR A 178 -19.96 4.53 12.93
C TYR A 178 -19.32 3.44 12.07
N PRO A 179 -18.80 2.35 12.65
CA PRO A 179 -18.31 1.19 11.90
C PRO A 179 -19.51 0.46 11.28
N ILE A 180 -19.52 0.34 9.94
CA ILE A 180 -20.61 -0.29 9.20
C ILE A 180 -20.32 -1.75 8.89
N MET A 181 -19.10 -2.03 8.41
CA MET A 181 -18.64 -3.38 8.13
C MET A 181 -17.12 -3.48 8.19
N SER A 182 -16.64 -4.69 8.38
CA SER A 182 -15.22 -5.00 8.28
C SER A 182 -15.00 -6.18 7.34
N MET A 183 -13.81 -6.23 6.74
CA MET A 183 -13.36 -7.36 5.93
C MET A 183 -11.87 -7.60 6.19
N ILE A 184 -11.47 -8.87 6.13
CA ILE A 184 -10.05 -9.24 6.11
C ILE A 184 -9.63 -9.30 4.65
N ARG A 185 -8.53 -8.62 4.30
CA ARG A 185 -7.88 -8.73 3.00
C ARG A 185 -6.65 -9.61 3.16
N LEU A 186 -6.56 -10.63 2.32
CA LEU A 186 -5.50 -11.63 2.31
C LEU A 186 -4.58 -11.43 1.11
#